data_d8676d733bc30ffc326a8a1e426d4f52
#
_entry.id   d8676d733bc30ffc326a8a1e426d4f52
#
_cell.length_a   1.000
_cell.length_b   1.000
_cell.length_c   1.000
_cell.angle_alpha   90.00
_cell.angle_beta   90.00
_cell.angle_gamma   90.00
#
_symmetry.space_group_name_H-M   'P 1'
#
loop_
_entity.id
_entity.type
_entity.pdbx_description
1 polymer ?
#
loop_
_entity_poly.entity_id
_entity_poly.type
_entity_poly.pdbx_seq_one_letter_code
_entity_poly.pdbx_strand_id
1 'polypeptide(L)'
;MKNNETLSQYKWVDTHCHLQLMKGNNSESDLFNLHYVIIPGVDVNSSVKAEDMSANLSMDSYWSAGLHPHEADDLSECRTQLYELMERADLIGETGLDFYRNMSTRENQIENLLFHLNAAEELSKPIIIHCRDSFKDVYRVLEEGRYSMPVILHSWTGGNNWTKQFKELGVYFSISGIVTYKTAHDLQASVKQIPLDKLLLETDVPYLTPEPYKGQSNVPSNIMFTAQKLSELLELELEELSKTTIRNTDALLGRTHE
;
A
#
# COMPACT_ATOMS: atom_id res chain seq x y z
N MET A 1 5.72 -8.39 27.26
CA MET A 1 4.92 -7.31 26.65
C MET A 1 5.73 -6.04 26.78
N LYS A 2 6.35 -5.55 25.68
CA LYS A 2 6.91 -4.19 25.65
C LYS A 2 5.69 -3.28 25.79
N ASN A 3 5.73 -2.33 26.71
CA ASN A 3 4.59 -1.45 27.00
C ASN A 3 4.22 -0.63 25.75
N ASN A 4 2.91 -0.41 25.52
CA ASN A 4 2.40 0.42 24.42
C ASN A 4 3.08 1.80 24.36
N GLU A 5 3.50 2.35 25.51
CA GLU A 5 4.28 3.61 25.60
C GLU A 5 5.61 3.57 24.84
N THR A 6 6.29 2.42 24.78
CA THR A 6 7.54 2.28 24.01
C THR A 6 7.30 2.23 22.51
N LEU A 7 6.15 1.73 22.05
CA LEU A 7 5.80 1.65 20.64
C LEU A 7 5.37 3.00 20.07
N SER A 8 4.74 3.85 20.88
CA SER A 8 4.20 5.15 20.49
C SER A 8 5.25 6.25 20.31
N GLN A 9 6.50 6.02 20.70
CA GLN A 9 7.58 7.02 20.58
C GLN A 9 8.14 7.14 19.16
N TYR A 10 7.91 6.12 18.29
CA TYR A 10 8.41 6.14 16.93
C TYR A 10 7.33 6.62 15.97
N LYS A 11 7.75 7.29 14.89
CA LYS A 11 6.89 7.72 13.81
C LYS A 11 6.97 6.74 12.65
N TRP A 12 5.87 6.56 11.96
CA TRP A 12 5.73 5.62 10.84
C TRP A 12 5.14 6.32 9.62
N VAL A 13 5.43 5.83 8.44
CA VAL A 13 4.66 6.17 7.25
C VAL A 13 3.67 5.05 7.00
N ASP A 14 2.40 5.41 6.85
CA ASP A 14 1.36 4.47 6.42
C ASP A 14 1.19 4.61 4.90
N THR A 15 1.73 3.64 4.15
CA THR A 15 1.76 3.71 2.69
C THR A 15 0.46 3.30 2.00
N HIS A 16 -0.56 2.87 2.78
CA HIS A 16 -1.87 2.50 2.24
C HIS A 16 -2.95 2.61 3.32
N CYS A 17 -3.63 3.75 3.36
CA CYS A 17 -4.51 4.14 4.45
C CYS A 17 -5.78 4.80 3.89
N HIS A 18 -6.88 4.03 3.72
CA HIS A 18 -8.13 4.55 3.16
C HIS A 18 -8.90 5.41 4.19
N LEU A 19 -8.31 6.52 4.62
CA LEU A 19 -8.94 7.45 5.58
C LEU A 19 -10.32 7.90 5.11
N GLN A 20 -10.50 8.11 3.81
CA GLN A 20 -11.78 8.53 3.20
C GLN A 20 -12.88 7.47 3.27
N LEU A 21 -12.55 6.21 3.56
CA LEU A 21 -13.50 5.11 3.71
C LEU A 21 -13.84 4.81 5.18
N MET A 22 -13.15 5.43 6.14
CA MET A 22 -13.43 5.23 7.55
C MET A 22 -14.77 5.83 7.95
N LYS A 23 -15.51 5.11 8.81
CA LYS A 23 -16.77 5.61 9.37
C LYS A 23 -16.49 6.47 10.60
N GLY A 24 -16.97 7.70 10.59
CA GLY A 24 -16.81 8.66 11.69
C GLY A 24 -15.73 9.71 11.43
N ASN A 25 -15.53 10.63 12.37
CA ASN A 25 -14.44 11.61 12.30
C ASN A 25 -13.13 10.90 12.68
N ASN A 26 -12.15 10.94 11.77
CA ASN A 26 -10.79 10.54 12.09
C ASN A 26 -10.30 11.44 13.23
N SER A 27 -10.03 10.88 14.40
CA SER A 27 -9.52 11.68 15.49
C SER A 27 -8.01 11.88 15.30
N GLU A 28 -7.49 13.03 15.70
CA GLU A 28 -6.02 13.26 15.72
C GLU A 28 -5.29 12.18 16.53
N SER A 29 -5.99 11.58 17.52
CA SER A 29 -5.48 10.45 18.29
C SER A 29 -5.24 9.18 17.46
N ASP A 30 -5.87 9.03 16.29
CA ASP A 30 -5.65 7.88 15.43
C ASP A 30 -4.42 8.05 14.52
N LEU A 31 -3.93 9.29 14.39
CA LEU A 31 -2.79 9.66 13.53
C LEU A 31 -1.51 9.98 14.33
N PHE A 32 -1.55 9.95 15.67
CA PHE A 32 -0.51 10.52 16.56
C PHE A 32 0.91 9.94 16.32
N ASN A 33 1.02 8.69 15.87
CA ASN A 33 2.29 8.00 15.64
C ASN A 33 2.71 7.96 14.16
N LEU A 34 1.99 8.69 13.30
CA LEU A 34 2.34 8.77 11.89
C LEU A 34 3.22 10.00 11.61
N HIS A 35 4.12 9.83 10.65
CA HIS A 35 4.92 10.89 10.05
C HIS A 35 4.14 11.54 8.90
N TYR A 36 3.64 10.70 8.00
CA TYR A 36 2.68 11.04 6.95
C TYR A 36 1.95 9.78 6.47
N VAL A 37 0.95 9.96 5.60
CA VAL A 37 0.12 8.88 5.05
C VAL A 37 -0.01 9.00 3.54
N ILE A 38 -0.24 7.85 2.89
CA ILE A 38 -0.70 7.78 1.50
C ILE A 38 -2.16 7.31 1.52
N ILE A 39 -3.06 8.10 0.91
CA ILE A 39 -4.51 7.86 0.87
C ILE A 39 -4.88 7.36 -0.53
N PRO A 40 -5.06 6.03 -0.75
CA PRO A 40 -5.31 5.50 -2.07
C PRO A 40 -6.78 5.63 -2.48
N GLY A 41 -7.03 6.05 -3.73
CA GLY A 41 -8.33 5.94 -4.38
C GLY A 41 -8.56 4.53 -4.94
N VAL A 42 -9.80 4.05 -4.93
CA VAL A 42 -10.21 2.73 -5.46
C VAL A 42 -11.22 2.83 -6.59
N ASP A 43 -11.78 4.02 -6.79
CA ASP A 43 -12.65 4.44 -7.88
C ASP A 43 -12.57 5.97 -8.05
N VAL A 44 -13.27 6.53 -9.02
CA VAL A 44 -13.30 7.98 -9.26
C VAL A 44 -13.75 8.75 -8.02
N ASN A 45 -14.85 8.31 -7.37
CA ASN A 45 -15.42 9.02 -6.23
C ASN A 45 -14.49 8.97 -5.01
N SER A 46 -13.89 7.84 -4.74
CA SER A 46 -12.95 7.68 -3.63
C SER A 46 -11.64 8.41 -3.90
N SER A 47 -11.19 8.50 -5.15
CA SER A 47 -10.02 9.28 -5.57
C SER A 47 -10.24 10.79 -5.33
N VAL A 48 -11.42 11.33 -5.71
CA VAL A 48 -11.79 12.72 -5.38
C VAL A 48 -11.81 12.95 -3.88
N LYS A 49 -12.37 12.02 -3.09
CA LYS A 49 -12.36 12.14 -1.62
C LYS A 49 -10.96 12.05 -1.04
N ALA A 50 -10.07 11.25 -1.63
CA ALA A 50 -8.67 11.16 -1.20
C ALA A 50 -7.92 12.48 -1.47
N GLU A 51 -8.13 13.11 -2.64
CA GLU A 51 -7.63 14.44 -2.98
C GLU A 51 -8.09 15.48 -1.95
N ASP A 52 -9.41 15.56 -1.71
CA ASP A 52 -9.99 16.51 -0.76
C ASP A 52 -9.47 16.28 0.67
N MET A 53 -9.36 15.03 1.09
CA MET A 53 -8.88 14.68 2.42
C MET A 53 -7.41 15.02 2.58
N SER A 54 -6.56 14.69 1.61
CA SER A 54 -5.15 15.03 1.63
C SER A 54 -4.94 16.56 1.72
N ALA A 55 -5.71 17.33 0.99
CA ALA A 55 -5.63 18.79 1.02
C ALA A 55 -6.04 19.42 2.36
N ASN A 56 -6.85 18.74 3.18
CA ASN A 56 -7.40 19.28 4.44
C ASN A 56 -6.83 18.59 5.70
N LEU A 57 -5.95 17.61 5.55
CA LEU A 57 -5.34 16.93 6.71
C LEU A 57 -4.31 17.85 7.38
N SER A 58 -4.26 17.84 8.72
CA SER A 58 -3.32 18.68 9.49
C SER A 58 -1.86 18.16 9.48
N MET A 59 -1.61 17.05 8.81
CA MET A 59 -0.30 16.44 8.63
C MET A 59 0.03 16.26 7.15
N ASP A 60 1.32 16.07 6.83
CA ASP A 60 1.74 15.71 5.48
C ASP A 60 1.00 14.46 5.00
N SER A 61 0.48 14.50 3.80
CA SER A 61 -0.23 13.39 3.18
C SER A 61 -0.08 13.44 1.66
N TYR A 62 -0.18 12.26 1.07
CA TYR A 62 -0.16 12.02 -0.37
C TYR A 62 -1.42 11.24 -0.73
N TRP A 63 -1.83 11.33 -1.97
CA TRP A 63 -2.99 10.58 -2.44
C TRP A 63 -2.74 9.94 -3.79
N SER A 64 -3.50 8.90 -4.10
CA SER A 64 -3.45 8.26 -5.40
C SER A 64 -4.82 8.21 -6.05
N ALA A 65 -4.83 8.15 -7.38
CA ALA A 65 -6.02 7.96 -8.19
C ALA A 65 -5.94 6.59 -8.90
N GLY A 66 -6.98 5.78 -8.74
CA GLY A 66 -7.03 4.46 -9.33
C GLY A 66 -8.42 3.86 -9.43
N LEU A 67 -8.46 2.72 -10.12
CA LEU A 67 -9.65 1.87 -10.23
C LEU A 67 -9.26 0.46 -9.79
N HIS A 68 -9.80 0.08 -8.63
CA HIS A 68 -9.54 -1.23 -8.00
C HIS A 68 -10.01 -2.37 -8.93
N PRO A 69 -9.36 -3.54 -8.93
CA PRO A 69 -9.77 -4.67 -9.76
C PRO A 69 -11.23 -5.11 -9.59
N HIS A 70 -11.86 -4.80 -8.48
CA HIS A 70 -13.29 -5.09 -8.27
C HIS A 70 -14.21 -4.25 -9.16
N GLU A 71 -13.79 -3.05 -9.53
CA GLU A 71 -14.54 -2.08 -10.33
C GLU A 71 -14.02 -2.00 -11.79
N ALA A 72 -13.15 -2.93 -12.20
CA ALA A 72 -12.47 -2.88 -13.49
C ALA A 72 -13.43 -2.94 -14.70
N ASP A 73 -14.63 -3.47 -14.53
CA ASP A 73 -15.68 -3.50 -15.57
C ASP A 73 -16.15 -2.08 -15.96
N ASP A 74 -16.00 -1.09 -15.06
CA ASP A 74 -16.42 0.30 -15.26
C ASP A 74 -15.35 1.17 -15.95
N LEU A 75 -14.18 0.61 -16.29
CA LEU A 75 -13.06 1.38 -16.86
C LEU A 75 -13.46 2.20 -18.10
N SER A 76 -14.25 1.62 -19.00
CA SER A 76 -14.66 2.28 -20.24
C SER A 76 -15.48 3.55 -19.99
N GLU A 77 -16.24 3.61 -18.89
CA GLU A 77 -17.11 4.71 -18.54
C GLU A 77 -16.37 5.84 -17.83
N CYS A 78 -15.32 5.51 -17.06
CA CYS A 78 -14.61 6.46 -16.21
C CYS A 78 -13.17 6.81 -16.67
N ARG A 79 -12.67 6.20 -17.74
CA ARG A 79 -11.26 6.29 -18.21
C ARG A 79 -10.74 7.74 -18.27
N THR A 80 -11.49 8.64 -18.89
CA THR A 80 -11.06 10.03 -19.08
C THR A 80 -10.97 10.76 -17.76
N GLN A 81 -12.03 10.67 -16.93
CA GLN A 81 -12.07 11.32 -15.63
C GLN A 81 -11.00 10.76 -14.68
N LEU A 82 -10.78 9.45 -14.74
CA LEU A 82 -9.75 8.80 -13.95
C LEU A 82 -8.34 9.27 -14.34
N TYR A 83 -8.07 9.43 -15.64
CA TYR A 83 -6.78 9.94 -16.11
C TYR A 83 -6.53 11.38 -15.67
N GLU A 84 -7.55 12.27 -15.73
CA GLU A 84 -7.47 13.64 -15.22
C GLU A 84 -7.17 13.68 -13.71
N LEU A 85 -7.68 12.72 -12.93
CA LEU A 85 -7.34 12.57 -11.52
C LEU A 85 -5.89 12.11 -11.34
N MET A 86 -5.44 11.15 -12.15
CA MET A 86 -4.05 10.65 -12.13
C MET A 86 -3.02 11.75 -12.44
N GLU A 87 -3.34 12.70 -13.33
CA GLU A 87 -2.47 13.85 -13.62
C GLU A 87 -2.21 14.71 -12.38
N ARG A 88 -3.19 14.83 -11.47
CA ARG A 88 -3.08 15.63 -10.25
C ARG A 88 -2.58 14.83 -9.05
N ALA A 89 -2.83 13.52 -9.00
CA ALA A 89 -2.44 12.66 -7.90
C ALA A 89 -0.91 12.55 -7.74
N ASP A 90 -0.45 12.26 -6.53
CA ASP A 90 0.96 12.00 -6.25
C ASP A 90 1.39 10.62 -6.74
N LEU A 91 0.49 9.63 -6.66
CA LEU A 91 0.71 8.24 -7.09
C LEU A 91 -0.47 7.78 -7.95
N ILE A 92 -0.26 6.69 -8.69
CA ILE A 92 -1.30 6.00 -9.46
C ILE A 92 -1.76 4.78 -8.67
N GLY A 93 -3.07 4.46 -8.72
CA GLY A 93 -3.65 3.32 -8.03
C GLY A 93 -4.60 3.76 -6.91
N GLU A 94 -5.24 2.83 -6.26
CA GLU A 94 -5.02 1.38 -6.26
C GLU A 94 -5.59 0.74 -7.52
N THR A 95 -4.82 -0.13 -8.14
CA THR A 95 -5.19 -0.94 -9.30
C THR A 95 -4.61 -2.35 -9.13
N GLY A 96 -4.83 -3.26 -10.05
CA GLY A 96 -4.21 -4.57 -9.98
C GLY A 96 -5.13 -5.71 -10.36
N LEU A 97 -4.87 -6.91 -9.78
CA LEU A 97 -5.63 -8.11 -10.06
C LEU A 97 -6.08 -8.80 -8.75
N ASP A 98 -7.37 -9.13 -8.65
CA ASP A 98 -7.95 -9.93 -7.58
C ASP A 98 -8.74 -11.12 -8.16
N PHE A 99 -8.09 -12.28 -8.23
CA PHE A 99 -8.73 -13.49 -8.72
C PHE A 99 -9.38 -14.32 -7.61
N TYR A 100 -9.28 -13.87 -6.36
CA TYR A 100 -10.00 -14.44 -5.24
C TYR A 100 -11.46 -13.99 -5.19
N ARG A 101 -11.69 -12.67 -5.26
CA ARG A 101 -13.05 -12.10 -5.24
C ARG A 101 -13.73 -12.19 -6.59
N ASN A 102 -12.96 -11.97 -7.66
CA ASN A 102 -13.39 -12.10 -9.05
C ASN A 102 -14.70 -11.30 -9.35
N MET A 103 -14.74 -10.04 -8.88
CA MET A 103 -15.93 -9.17 -9.00
C MET A 103 -16.06 -8.54 -10.38
N SER A 104 -14.94 -8.34 -11.09
CA SER A 104 -14.89 -7.98 -12.51
C SER A 104 -14.25 -9.12 -13.31
N THR A 105 -14.43 -9.14 -14.63
CA THR A 105 -13.84 -10.18 -15.48
C THR A 105 -12.31 -10.09 -15.45
N ARG A 106 -11.61 -11.21 -15.65
CA ARG A 106 -10.14 -11.22 -15.66
C ARG A 106 -9.57 -10.34 -16.78
N GLU A 107 -10.22 -10.37 -17.93
CA GLU A 107 -9.86 -9.56 -19.08
C GLU A 107 -9.91 -8.06 -18.75
N ASN A 108 -10.99 -7.62 -18.14
CA ASN A 108 -11.17 -6.22 -17.75
C ASN A 108 -10.21 -5.81 -16.62
N GLN A 109 -9.95 -6.70 -15.66
CA GLN A 109 -8.92 -6.45 -14.64
C GLN A 109 -7.52 -6.27 -15.27
N ILE A 110 -7.14 -7.09 -16.26
CA ILE A 110 -5.86 -6.97 -16.96
C ILE A 110 -5.82 -5.68 -17.79
N GLU A 111 -6.89 -5.34 -18.54
CA GLU A 111 -6.97 -4.08 -19.28
C GLU A 111 -6.83 -2.88 -18.34
N ASN A 112 -7.52 -2.90 -17.20
CA ASN A 112 -7.44 -1.87 -16.17
C ASN A 112 -6.02 -1.73 -15.62
N LEU A 113 -5.35 -2.83 -15.27
CA LEU A 113 -3.96 -2.81 -14.80
C LEU A 113 -3.02 -2.20 -15.85
N LEU A 114 -3.15 -2.61 -17.12
CA LEU A 114 -2.33 -2.08 -18.22
C LEU A 114 -2.57 -0.58 -18.45
N PHE A 115 -3.82 -0.13 -18.37
CA PHE A 115 -4.14 1.29 -18.46
C PHE A 115 -3.42 2.10 -17.37
N HIS A 116 -3.46 1.65 -16.11
CA HIS A 116 -2.80 2.34 -15.00
C HIS A 116 -1.28 2.29 -15.10
N LEU A 117 -0.70 1.17 -15.51
CA LEU A 117 0.74 1.04 -15.70
C LEU A 117 1.25 2.01 -16.80
N ASN A 118 0.52 2.12 -17.91
CA ASN A 118 0.87 3.06 -18.97
C ASN A 118 0.74 4.51 -18.50
N ALA A 119 -0.30 4.85 -17.76
CA ALA A 119 -0.46 6.19 -17.17
C ALA A 119 0.66 6.50 -16.16
N ALA A 120 1.03 5.55 -15.31
CA ALA A 120 2.10 5.71 -14.34
C ALA A 120 3.47 5.95 -15.01
N GLU A 121 3.77 5.20 -16.06
CA GLU A 121 4.99 5.39 -16.85
C GLU A 121 5.00 6.74 -17.57
N GLU A 122 3.89 7.13 -18.24
CA GLU A 122 3.76 8.40 -18.95
C GLU A 122 3.89 9.60 -18.02
N LEU A 123 3.26 9.53 -16.84
CA LEU A 123 3.27 10.57 -15.83
C LEU A 123 4.50 10.51 -14.92
N SER A 124 5.34 9.48 -15.05
CA SER A 124 6.51 9.23 -14.20
C SER A 124 6.16 9.21 -12.70
N LYS A 125 5.04 8.57 -12.33
CA LYS A 125 4.54 8.48 -10.95
C LYS A 125 4.61 7.06 -10.41
N PRO A 126 4.86 6.88 -9.09
CA PRO A 126 4.79 5.57 -8.46
C PRO A 126 3.39 4.95 -8.60
N ILE A 127 3.32 3.61 -8.66
CA ILE A 127 2.05 2.89 -8.77
C ILE A 127 1.83 1.92 -7.61
N ILE A 128 0.59 1.86 -7.10
CA ILE A 128 0.13 0.95 -6.05
C ILE A 128 -0.66 -0.18 -6.69
N ILE A 129 -0.18 -1.41 -6.52
CA ILE A 129 -0.75 -2.60 -7.14
C ILE A 129 -1.31 -3.55 -6.08
N HIS A 130 -2.60 -3.84 -6.20
CA HIS A 130 -3.29 -4.93 -5.55
C HIS A 130 -2.97 -6.26 -6.25
N CYS A 131 -2.57 -7.28 -5.49
CA CYS A 131 -2.18 -8.57 -6.04
C CYS A 131 -2.69 -9.71 -5.15
N ARG A 132 -3.86 -10.28 -5.49
CA ARG A 132 -4.48 -11.33 -4.72
C ARG A 132 -4.87 -12.54 -5.59
N ASP A 133 -4.29 -13.71 -5.28
CA ASP A 133 -4.42 -14.95 -6.08
C ASP A 133 -4.07 -14.76 -7.57
N SER A 134 -3.23 -13.75 -7.87
CA SER A 134 -2.91 -13.29 -9.22
C SER A 134 -1.40 -13.06 -9.45
N PHE A 135 -0.56 -13.55 -8.53
CA PHE A 135 0.89 -13.28 -8.53
C PHE A 135 1.57 -13.56 -9.88
N LYS A 136 1.21 -14.67 -10.53
CA LYS A 136 1.77 -15.05 -11.83
C LYS A 136 1.46 -14.03 -12.93
N ASP A 137 0.22 -13.54 -12.96
CA ASP A 137 -0.23 -12.63 -14.01
C ASP A 137 0.32 -11.22 -13.77
N VAL A 138 0.32 -10.73 -12.52
CA VAL A 138 0.96 -9.44 -12.17
C VAL A 138 2.45 -9.49 -12.46
N TYR A 139 3.16 -10.56 -12.07
CA TYR A 139 4.58 -10.73 -12.35
C TYR A 139 4.86 -10.65 -13.86
N ARG A 140 4.13 -11.42 -14.68
CA ARG A 140 4.29 -11.43 -16.12
C ARG A 140 4.07 -10.05 -16.74
N VAL A 141 3.02 -9.33 -16.34
CA VAL A 141 2.73 -7.99 -16.87
C VAL A 141 3.87 -7.02 -16.53
N LEU A 142 4.40 -7.05 -15.30
CA LEU A 142 5.50 -6.18 -14.90
C LEU A 142 6.82 -6.55 -15.59
N GLU A 143 7.13 -7.83 -15.72
CA GLU A 143 8.35 -8.34 -16.37
C GLU A 143 8.37 -8.00 -17.86
N GLU A 144 7.24 -8.22 -18.56
CA GLU A 144 7.11 -7.93 -20.01
C GLU A 144 7.12 -6.42 -20.28
N GLY A 145 6.46 -5.61 -19.42
CA GLY A 145 6.33 -4.17 -19.60
C GLY A 145 7.62 -3.38 -19.32
N ARG A 146 8.50 -3.90 -18.45
CA ARG A 146 9.78 -3.25 -18.07
C ARG A 146 9.63 -1.79 -17.67
N TYR A 147 8.63 -1.51 -16.84
CA TYR A 147 8.31 -0.17 -16.37
C TYR A 147 9.44 0.43 -15.54
N SER A 148 9.66 1.75 -15.68
CA SER A 148 10.73 2.47 -14.99
C SER A 148 10.29 3.15 -13.69
N MET A 149 8.97 3.43 -13.56
CA MET A 149 8.44 4.04 -12.35
C MET A 149 8.45 3.06 -11.16
N PRO A 150 8.52 3.56 -9.91
CA PRO A 150 8.44 2.73 -8.72
C PRO A 150 7.10 1.97 -8.63
N VAL A 151 7.17 0.66 -8.36
CA VAL A 151 6.01 -0.21 -8.18
C VAL A 151 5.89 -0.63 -6.72
N ILE A 152 4.73 -0.44 -6.12
CA ILE A 152 4.38 -0.88 -4.76
C ILE A 152 3.41 -2.06 -4.87
N LEU A 153 3.80 -3.22 -4.36
CA LEU A 153 2.88 -4.31 -4.10
C LEU A 153 2.31 -4.10 -2.69
N HIS A 154 1.09 -3.57 -2.61
CA HIS A 154 0.45 -3.33 -1.33
C HIS A 154 -0.05 -4.62 -0.70
N SER A 155 -0.16 -4.62 0.62
CA SER A 155 -0.63 -5.76 1.43
C SER A 155 -0.05 -7.12 0.99
N TRP A 156 1.27 -7.17 0.85
CA TRP A 156 1.97 -8.32 0.28
C TRP A 156 1.72 -9.62 1.05
N THR A 157 1.31 -10.67 0.32
CA THR A 157 1.04 -12.02 0.88
C THR A 157 1.60 -13.16 0.03
N GLY A 158 2.46 -12.88 -0.94
CA GLY A 158 2.86 -13.82 -2.00
C GLY A 158 3.80 -14.97 -1.58
N GLY A 159 4.21 -15.05 -0.32
CA GLY A 159 5.10 -16.10 0.19
C GLY A 159 6.52 -16.08 -0.42
N ASN A 160 7.39 -17.01 0.02
CA ASN A 160 8.82 -16.99 -0.31
C ASN A 160 9.13 -17.02 -1.81
N ASN A 161 8.42 -17.86 -2.57
CA ASN A 161 8.74 -18.06 -3.98
C ASN A 161 8.42 -16.81 -4.81
N TRP A 162 7.27 -16.19 -4.58
CA TRP A 162 6.89 -14.97 -5.27
C TRP A 162 7.72 -13.78 -4.80
N THR A 163 8.04 -13.68 -3.52
CA THR A 163 8.92 -12.62 -3.02
C THR A 163 10.28 -12.65 -3.71
N LYS A 164 10.86 -13.85 -3.92
CA LYS A 164 12.13 -13.99 -4.65
C LYS A 164 12.04 -13.56 -6.11
N GLN A 165 10.92 -13.78 -6.78
CA GLN A 165 10.74 -13.37 -8.17
C GLN A 165 10.51 -11.85 -8.26
N PHE A 166 9.57 -11.31 -7.51
CA PHE A 166 9.23 -9.89 -7.57
C PHE A 166 10.38 -8.96 -7.13
N LYS A 167 11.23 -9.38 -6.18
CA LYS A 167 12.39 -8.56 -5.80
C LYS A 167 13.37 -8.32 -6.95
N GLU A 168 13.48 -9.26 -7.92
CA GLU A 168 14.33 -9.08 -9.10
C GLU A 168 13.80 -7.98 -10.04
N LEU A 169 12.50 -7.64 -9.94
CA LEU A 169 11.89 -6.50 -10.62
C LEU A 169 12.09 -5.17 -9.89
N GLY A 170 12.72 -5.18 -8.72
CA GLY A 170 13.00 -3.98 -7.92
C GLY A 170 11.77 -3.34 -7.28
N VAL A 171 10.65 -4.05 -7.16
CA VAL A 171 9.41 -3.56 -6.56
C VAL A 171 9.53 -3.32 -5.06
N TYR A 172 8.70 -2.44 -4.52
CA TYR A 172 8.52 -2.27 -3.08
C TYR A 172 7.42 -3.19 -2.55
N PHE A 173 7.63 -3.70 -1.34
CA PHE A 173 6.68 -4.59 -0.67
C PHE A 173 6.14 -3.88 0.56
N SER A 174 4.84 -3.57 0.55
CA SER A 174 4.18 -2.98 1.71
C SER A 174 3.51 -4.06 2.55
N ILE A 175 3.79 -4.04 3.85
CA ILE A 175 3.37 -5.07 4.79
C ILE A 175 2.29 -4.52 5.71
N SER A 176 1.13 -5.18 5.67
CA SER A 176 -0.06 -4.85 6.47
C SER A 176 -0.15 -5.67 7.77
N GLY A 177 -1.20 -5.39 8.54
CA GLY A 177 -1.51 -6.09 9.79
C GLY A 177 -1.62 -7.61 9.70
N ILE A 178 -1.80 -8.16 8.48
CA ILE A 178 -1.84 -9.61 8.24
C ILE A 178 -0.59 -10.32 8.79
N VAL A 179 0.58 -9.67 8.76
CA VAL A 179 1.85 -10.28 9.24
C VAL A 179 1.78 -10.66 10.73
N THR A 180 0.89 -10.04 11.50
CA THR A 180 0.71 -10.34 12.93
C THR A 180 -0.13 -11.59 13.18
N TYR A 181 -0.86 -12.09 12.17
CA TYR A 181 -1.77 -13.21 12.34
C TYR A 181 -1.02 -14.52 12.59
N LYS A 182 -1.55 -15.32 13.52
CA LYS A 182 -0.96 -16.62 13.88
C LYS A 182 -0.89 -17.59 12.70
N THR A 183 -1.75 -17.43 11.71
CA THR A 183 -1.83 -18.29 10.52
C THR A 183 -0.98 -17.77 9.35
N ALA A 184 -0.33 -16.62 9.47
CA ALA A 184 0.41 -15.98 8.38
C ALA A 184 1.86 -16.49 8.24
N HIS A 185 2.09 -17.80 8.42
CA HIS A 185 3.44 -18.39 8.45
C HIS A 185 4.23 -18.13 7.16
N ASP A 186 3.59 -18.28 6.00
CA ASP A 186 4.25 -18.08 4.70
C ASP A 186 4.66 -16.62 4.49
N LEU A 187 3.79 -15.67 4.87
CA LEU A 187 4.12 -14.25 4.86
C LEU A 187 5.26 -13.93 5.82
N GLN A 188 5.19 -14.41 7.06
CA GLN A 188 6.23 -14.20 8.08
C GLN A 188 7.59 -14.74 7.62
N ALA A 189 7.61 -15.86 6.93
CA ALA A 189 8.84 -16.40 6.35
C ALA A 189 9.33 -15.55 5.16
N SER A 190 8.40 -15.06 4.32
CA SER A 190 8.73 -14.30 3.12
C SER A 190 9.28 -12.90 3.41
N VAL A 191 8.85 -12.26 4.49
CA VAL A 191 9.35 -10.95 4.92
C VAL A 191 10.87 -10.93 5.04
N LYS A 192 11.50 -12.03 5.50
CA LYS A 192 12.96 -12.17 5.62
C LYS A 192 13.70 -12.18 4.26
N GLN A 193 12.96 -12.31 3.15
CA GLN A 193 13.52 -12.29 1.79
C GLN A 193 13.40 -10.91 1.12
N ILE A 194 12.62 -9.99 1.73
CA ILE A 194 12.44 -8.63 1.22
C ILE A 194 13.72 -7.84 1.47
N PRO A 195 14.30 -7.18 0.45
CA PRO A 195 15.39 -6.25 0.65
C PRO A 195 14.95 -5.11 1.59
N LEU A 196 15.77 -4.76 2.57
CA LEU A 196 15.40 -3.74 3.55
C LEU A 196 15.11 -2.36 2.92
N ASP A 197 15.76 -2.05 1.80
CA ASP A 197 15.54 -0.82 1.02
C ASP A 197 14.28 -0.87 0.14
N LYS A 198 13.55 -1.98 0.17
CA LYS A 198 12.29 -2.20 -0.54
C LYS A 198 11.11 -2.51 0.39
N LEU A 199 11.32 -2.44 1.70
CA LEU A 199 10.31 -2.71 2.71
C LEU A 199 9.53 -1.44 3.04
N LEU A 200 8.18 -1.53 2.99
CA LEU A 200 7.24 -0.50 3.39
C LEU A 200 6.27 -1.05 4.45
N LEU A 201 5.57 -0.14 5.13
CA LEU A 201 4.55 -0.43 6.12
C LEU A 201 3.22 0.21 5.73
N GLU A 202 2.13 -0.48 6.06
CA GLU A 202 0.78 0.04 5.88
C GLU A 202 -0.19 -0.51 6.91
N THR A 203 -1.36 0.12 7.02
CA THR A 203 -2.48 -0.40 7.81
C THR A 203 -3.57 -1.03 6.97
N ASP A 204 -3.84 -0.52 5.79
CA ASP A 204 -5.00 -0.83 4.95
C ASP A 204 -6.34 -0.54 5.66
N VAL A 205 -6.39 0.52 6.48
CA VAL A 205 -7.62 0.89 7.19
C VAL A 205 -8.77 1.17 6.20
N PRO A 206 -9.99 0.79 6.58
CA PRO A 206 -10.45 0.24 7.86
C PRO A 206 -10.32 -1.29 7.99
N TYR A 207 -9.55 -1.92 7.10
CA TYR A 207 -9.39 -3.37 6.96
C TYR A 207 -8.14 -3.88 7.71
N LEU A 208 -7.91 -5.20 7.65
CA LEU A 208 -6.67 -5.91 7.99
C LEU A 208 -6.11 -5.62 9.39
N THR A 209 -7.00 -5.38 10.37
CA THR A 209 -6.63 -5.05 11.75
C THR A 209 -5.63 -6.05 12.32
N PRO A 210 -4.47 -5.60 12.83
CA PRO A 210 -3.46 -6.49 13.42
C PRO A 210 -3.91 -7.13 14.73
N GLU A 211 -3.26 -8.24 15.11
CA GLU A 211 -3.36 -8.73 16.48
C GLU A 211 -2.77 -7.67 17.46
N PRO A 212 -3.34 -7.45 18.65
CA PRO A 212 -4.42 -8.25 19.27
C PRO A 212 -5.84 -7.78 18.94
N TYR A 213 -6.01 -6.79 18.05
CA TYR A 213 -7.31 -6.16 17.75
C TYR A 213 -8.05 -6.78 16.56
N LYS A 214 -7.55 -7.89 16.03
CA LYS A 214 -8.18 -8.60 14.89
C LYS A 214 -9.67 -8.82 15.12
N GLY A 215 -10.48 -8.49 14.08
CA GLY A 215 -11.93 -8.59 14.13
C GLY A 215 -12.65 -7.28 14.53
N GLN A 216 -11.89 -6.25 14.90
CA GLN A 216 -12.40 -4.88 15.07
C GLN A 216 -12.13 -4.06 13.80
N SER A 217 -12.72 -2.86 13.69
CA SER A 217 -12.33 -1.90 12.65
C SER A 217 -10.90 -1.42 12.90
N ASN A 218 -10.10 -1.36 11.84
CA ASN A 218 -8.72 -0.92 11.95
C ASN A 218 -8.64 0.61 12.08
N VAL A 219 -7.56 1.09 12.71
CA VAL A 219 -7.21 2.52 12.82
C VAL A 219 -5.73 2.72 12.46
N PRO A 220 -5.34 3.90 11.95
CA PRO A 220 -3.97 4.15 11.48
C PRO A 220 -2.89 3.93 12.54
N SER A 221 -3.19 4.27 13.80
CA SER A 221 -2.26 4.06 14.93
C SER A 221 -1.89 2.59 15.17
N ASN A 222 -2.68 1.65 14.65
CA ASN A 222 -2.37 0.21 14.74
C ASN A 222 -1.15 -0.21 13.91
N ILE A 223 -0.60 0.65 13.05
CA ILE A 223 0.63 0.39 12.29
C ILE A 223 1.79 -0.04 13.20
N MET A 224 1.81 0.45 14.44
CA MET A 224 2.84 0.10 15.41
C MET A 224 2.89 -1.40 15.75
N PHE A 225 1.77 -2.13 15.67
CA PHE A 225 1.74 -3.58 15.92
C PHE A 225 2.31 -4.36 14.73
N THR A 226 2.06 -3.87 13.51
CA THR A 226 2.71 -4.38 12.30
C THR A 226 4.23 -4.16 12.39
N ALA A 227 4.64 -2.95 12.75
CA ALA A 227 6.05 -2.59 12.93
C ALA A 227 6.73 -3.45 14.01
N GLN A 228 6.08 -3.64 15.16
CA GLN A 228 6.60 -4.50 16.22
C GLN A 228 6.82 -5.93 15.71
N LYS A 229 5.85 -6.48 14.98
CA LYS A 229 5.97 -7.83 14.44
C LYS A 229 7.10 -7.94 13.42
N LEU A 230 7.29 -6.94 12.57
CA LEU A 230 8.40 -6.90 11.61
C LEU A 230 9.75 -6.76 12.32
N SER A 231 9.87 -5.91 13.33
CA SER A 231 11.07 -5.79 14.17
C SER A 231 11.48 -7.15 14.77
N GLU A 232 10.50 -7.91 15.29
CA GLU A 232 10.74 -9.27 15.81
C GLU A 232 11.21 -10.25 14.71
N LEU A 233 10.57 -10.25 13.54
CA LEU A 233 10.87 -11.17 12.45
C LEU A 233 12.23 -10.90 11.78
N LEU A 234 12.58 -9.61 11.66
CA LEU A 234 13.80 -9.14 10.99
C LEU A 234 14.98 -8.97 11.96
N GLU A 235 14.74 -9.14 13.27
CA GLU A 235 15.74 -8.93 14.32
C GLU A 235 16.33 -7.50 14.28
N LEU A 236 15.49 -6.50 13.95
CA LEU A 236 15.85 -5.09 13.88
C LEU A 236 15.26 -4.31 15.07
N GLU A 237 15.98 -3.32 15.56
CA GLU A 237 15.42 -2.36 16.52
C GLU A 237 14.31 -1.52 15.85
N LEU A 238 13.27 -1.17 16.64
CA LEU A 238 12.14 -0.38 16.14
C LEU A 238 12.56 0.98 15.55
N GLU A 239 13.58 1.61 16.12
CA GLU A 239 14.11 2.87 15.62
C GLU A 239 14.74 2.72 14.23
N GLU A 240 15.49 1.65 14.01
CA GLU A 240 16.11 1.34 12.72
C GLU A 240 15.04 1.02 11.67
N LEU A 241 14.03 0.22 12.04
CA LEU A 241 12.91 -0.12 11.16
C LEU A 241 12.12 1.15 10.77
N SER A 242 11.82 2.03 11.74
CA SER A 242 11.14 3.30 11.50
C SER A 242 11.91 4.16 10.49
N LYS A 243 13.19 4.42 10.75
CA LYS A 243 14.06 5.21 9.84
C LYS A 243 14.16 4.59 8.45
N THR A 244 14.24 3.26 8.38
CA THR A 244 14.36 2.54 7.11
C THR A 244 13.09 2.67 6.27
N THR A 245 11.91 2.44 6.86
CA THR A 245 10.65 2.50 6.11
C THR A 245 10.28 3.92 5.71
N ILE A 246 10.57 4.93 6.54
CA ILE A 246 10.41 6.34 6.17
C ILE A 246 11.31 6.67 4.97
N ARG A 247 12.63 6.37 5.06
CA ARG A 247 13.58 6.63 3.97
C ARG A 247 13.17 5.94 2.67
N ASN A 248 12.67 4.71 2.73
CA ASN A 248 12.22 3.97 1.56
C ASN A 248 11.02 4.64 0.90
N THR A 249 10.05 5.11 1.70
CA THR A 249 8.88 5.79 1.16
C THR A 249 9.26 7.18 0.61
N ASP A 250 10.16 7.90 1.27
CA ASP A 250 10.67 9.18 0.75
C ASP A 250 11.40 9.00 -0.58
N ALA A 251 12.25 7.99 -0.69
CA ALA A 251 12.94 7.67 -1.95
C ALA A 251 11.95 7.31 -3.08
N LEU A 252 10.91 6.55 -2.76
CA LEU A 252 9.84 6.19 -3.69
C LEU A 252 9.07 7.44 -4.18
N LEU A 253 8.82 8.42 -3.29
CA LEU A 253 8.13 9.66 -3.60
C LEU A 253 9.06 10.75 -4.19
N GLY A 254 10.36 10.46 -4.35
CA GLY A 254 11.34 11.44 -4.83
C GLY A 254 11.61 12.57 -3.82
N ARG A 255 11.31 12.36 -2.53
CA ARG A 255 11.62 13.34 -1.47
C ARG A 255 13.10 13.29 -1.14
N THR A 256 13.74 14.44 -1.11
CA THR A 256 15.11 14.58 -0.60
C THR A 256 15.05 14.95 0.88
N HIS A 257 15.74 14.18 1.72
CA HIS A 257 16.01 14.63 3.10
C HIS A 257 17.01 15.78 3.05
N GLU A 258 16.59 16.96 3.43
CA GLU A 258 17.53 18.05 3.80
C GLU A 258 18.04 17.84 5.22
#